data_b181e3b473614dfb52de652e69d38306
#
_entry.id   b181e3b473614dfb52de652e69d38306
#
_cell.length_a   1.000
_cell.length_b   1.000
_cell.length_c   1.000
_cell.angle_alpha   90.00
_cell.angle_beta   90.00
_cell.angle_gamma   90.00
#
_symmetry.space_group_name_H-M   'P 1'
#
loop_
_entity.id
_entity.type
_entity.pdbx_description
1 polymer ?
#
loop_
_entity_poly.entity_id
_entity_poly.type
_entity_poly.pdbx_seq_one_letter_code
_entity_poly.pdbx_strand_id
1 'polypeptide(L)'
;RLYSYIMITHIRVASQQLEQPRFESPKELVSWMGAIQAQEYEMAKWAIGIRLRSSSLEKVNEALYKGDILRTHVMRPTWHFVAAEDIRWMLMLSSERIKAAVMSYAKGHFGKIEKTLFTRCLDQIGKILEGYKSLTKQEVTAELQKSGILPTIDHVNLFLTWGEVEGIVCSGIDKGKKTTYALLDERVPPTRELCREEALARLASRYFQSHSPAQLQDFVWWSGLTATECRLAINL
;
A
#
# COMPACT_ATOMS: atom_id res chain seq x y z
N ARG A 1 -13.16 -34.00 -12.99
CA ARG A 1 -12.04 -33.01 -12.99
C ARG A 1 -12.44 -31.69 -13.68
N LEU A 2 -13.08 -31.69 -14.86
CA LEU A 2 -13.48 -30.46 -15.58
C LEU A 2 -14.49 -29.62 -14.77
N TYR A 3 -15.53 -30.25 -14.21
CA TYR A 3 -16.52 -29.58 -13.34
C TYR A 3 -15.89 -28.95 -12.09
N SER A 4 -14.88 -29.59 -11.51
CA SER A 4 -14.15 -29.06 -10.34
C SER A 4 -13.36 -27.79 -10.70
N TYR A 5 -12.72 -27.73 -11.87
CA TYR A 5 -12.00 -26.52 -12.33
C TYR A 5 -12.96 -25.36 -12.61
N ILE A 6 -14.08 -25.62 -13.28
CA ILE A 6 -15.08 -24.59 -13.55
C ILE A 6 -15.61 -24.00 -12.25
N MET A 7 -15.94 -24.84 -11.27
CA MET A 7 -16.45 -24.39 -9.96
C MET A 7 -15.42 -23.53 -9.21
N ILE A 8 -14.14 -23.93 -9.19
CA ILE A 8 -13.05 -23.15 -8.56
C ILE A 8 -12.93 -21.77 -9.21
N THR A 9 -12.96 -21.71 -10.53
CA THR A 9 -12.86 -20.44 -11.27
C THR A 9 -14.02 -19.51 -10.92
N HIS A 10 -15.27 -20.00 -10.93
CA HIS A 10 -16.44 -19.20 -10.56
C HIS A 10 -16.37 -18.67 -9.12
N ILE A 11 -15.98 -19.53 -8.17
CA ILE A 11 -15.84 -19.08 -6.76
C ILE A 11 -14.77 -17.96 -6.64
N ARG A 12 -13.63 -18.10 -7.33
CA ARG A 12 -12.58 -17.06 -7.33
C ARG A 12 -13.05 -15.75 -7.94
N VAL A 13 -13.75 -15.80 -9.06
CA VAL A 13 -14.29 -14.62 -9.73
C VAL A 13 -15.32 -13.92 -8.83
N ALA A 14 -16.21 -14.69 -8.20
CA ALA A 14 -17.22 -14.18 -7.26
C ALA A 14 -16.58 -13.59 -6.00
N SER A 15 -15.62 -14.28 -5.36
CA SER A 15 -14.94 -13.77 -4.15
C SER A 15 -14.17 -12.48 -4.44
N GLN A 16 -13.61 -12.32 -5.64
CA GLN A 16 -12.94 -11.09 -6.07
C GLN A 16 -13.90 -9.99 -6.55
N GLN A 17 -15.20 -10.16 -6.35
CA GLN A 17 -16.24 -9.18 -6.71
C GLN A 17 -16.29 -8.84 -8.21
N LEU A 18 -15.91 -9.76 -9.09
CA LEU A 18 -15.98 -9.60 -10.54
C LEU A 18 -17.30 -10.13 -11.12
N GLU A 19 -17.97 -11.01 -10.38
CA GLU A 19 -19.31 -11.51 -10.67
C GLU A 19 -20.24 -11.10 -9.53
N GLN A 20 -21.30 -10.37 -9.83
CA GLN A 20 -22.25 -9.82 -8.86
C GLN A 20 -21.56 -8.99 -7.73
N PRO A 21 -20.90 -7.87 -8.07
CA PRO A 21 -20.25 -7.01 -7.09
C PRO A 21 -21.21 -6.58 -5.98
N ARG A 22 -20.74 -6.60 -4.72
CA ARG A 22 -21.58 -6.27 -3.56
C ARG A 22 -21.34 -4.87 -3.00
N PHE A 23 -20.16 -4.30 -3.26
CA PHE A 23 -19.73 -3.04 -2.66
C PHE A 23 -20.07 -1.84 -3.54
N GLU A 24 -20.54 -0.77 -2.92
CA GLU A 24 -20.74 0.55 -3.55
C GLU A 24 -19.53 1.46 -3.33
N SER A 25 -18.81 1.28 -2.22
CA SER A 25 -17.69 2.10 -1.79
C SER A 25 -16.35 1.49 -2.18
N PRO A 26 -15.43 2.27 -2.82
CA PRO A 26 -14.06 1.83 -3.06
C PRO A 26 -13.33 1.44 -1.76
N LYS A 27 -13.58 2.14 -0.64
CA LYS A 27 -13.00 1.82 0.66
C LYS A 27 -13.39 0.42 1.14
N GLU A 28 -14.68 0.09 1.10
CA GLU A 28 -15.18 -1.22 1.52
C GLU A 28 -14.61 -2.33 0.65
N LEU A 29 -14.55 -2.12 -0.67
CA LEU A 29 -13.97 -3.08 -1.60
C LEU A 29 -12.47 -3.30 -1.31
N VAL A 30 -11.69 -2.23 -1.17
CA VAL A 30 -10.25 -2.34 -0.90
C VAL A 30 -10.00 -3.00 0.45
N SER A 31 -10.82 -2.69 1.46
CA SER A 31 -10.79 -3.36 2.76
C SER A 31 -11.12 -4.85 2.63
N TRP A 32 -12.13 -5.24 1.84
CA TRP A 32 -12.46 -6.63 1.53
C TRP A 32 -11.30 -7.37 0.86
N MET A 33 -10.66 -6.75 -0.13
CA MET A 33 -9.51 -7.32 -0.84
C MET A 33 -8.25 -7.37 0.02
N GLY A 34 -8.21 -6.62 1.12
CA GLY A 34 -7.04 -6.39 1.97
C GLY A 34 -6.09 -5.37 1.34
N ALA A 35 -5.53 -5.69 0.18
CA ALA A 35 -4.70 -4.78 -0.60
C ALA A 35 -4.86 -5.08 -2.10
N ILE A 36 -4.76 -4.05 -2.94
CA ILE A 36 -4.78 -4.19 -4.40
C ILE A 36 -3.47 -3.63 -4.94
N GLN A 37 -2.72 -4.45 -5.67
CA GLN A 37 -1.47 -3.99 -6.27
C GLN A 37 -1.72 -2.79 -7.19
N ALA A 38 -0.95 -1.72 -7.00
CA ALA A 38 -1.14 -0.43 -7.64
C ALA A 38 0.14 0.09 -8.32
N GLN A 39 0.95 -0.83 -8.87
CA GLN A 39 2.15 -0.46 -9.61
C GLN A 39 1.77 0.38 -10.84
N GLU A 40 0.80 -0.10 -11.61
CA GLU A 40 0.18 0.64 -12.71
C GLU A 40 -1.04 1.39 -12.18
N TYR A 41 -0.85 2.67 -11.84
CA TYR A 41 -1.80 3.48 -11.08
C TYR A 41 -3.21 3.54 -11.69
N GLU A 42 -3.31 3.86 -12.98
CA GLU A 42 -4.60 3.98 -13.66
C GLU A 42 -5.29 2.61 -13.80
N MET A 43 -4.53 1.55 -14.07
CA MET A 43 -5.05 0.20 -14.16
C MET A 43 -5.55 -0.31 -12.81
N ALA A 44 -4.87 0.07 -11.72
CA ALA A 44 -5.31 -0.27 -10.37
C ALA A 44 -6.61 0.46 -9.98
N LYS A 45 -6.79 1.70 -10.38
CA LYS A 45 -8.08 2.42 -10.23
C LYS A 45 -9.19 1.73 -11.01
N TRP A 46 -8.91 1.36 -12.25
CA TRP A 46 -9.85 0.60 -13.07
C TRP A 46 -10.20 -0.75 -12.41
N ALA A 47 -9.20 -1.46 -11.86
CA ALA A 47 -9.41 -2.73 -11.17
C ALA A 47 -10.33 -2.60 -9.94
N ILE A 48 -10.30 -1.45 -9.23
CA ILE A 48 -11.29 -1.14 -8.19
C ILE A 48 -12.66 -0.92 -8.83
N GLY A 49 -12.72 -0.04 -9.84
CA GLY A 49 -13.98 0.37 -10.47
C GLY A 49 -14.83 -0.78 -10.97
N ILE A 50 -14.24 -1.76 -11.67
CA ILE A 50 -14.97 -2.92 -12.23
C ILE A 50 -15.51 -3.88 -11.17
N ARG A 51 -15.10 -3.75 -9.90
CA ARG A 51 -15.53 -4.56 -8.76
C ARG A 51 -16.61 -3.89 -7.91
N LEU A 52 -17.03 -2.70 -8.29
CA LEU A 52 -18.13 -1.97 -7.62
C LEU A 52 -19.46 -2.26 -8.30
N ARG A 53 -20.55 -2.26 -7.53
CA ARG A 53 -21.91 -2.42 -8.05
C ARG A 53 -22.26 -1.38 -9.12
N SER A 54 -21.89 -0.13 -8.87
CA SER A 54 -21.94 0.93 -9.85
C SER A 54 -20.52 1.39 -10.15
N SER A 55 -19.98 0.83 -11.23
CA SER A 55 -18.62 1.12 -11.68
C SER A 55 -18.48 2.61 -12.03
N SER A 56 -17.54 3.31 -11.38
CA SER A 56 -17.26 4.71 -11.63
C SER A 56 -15.80 5.02 -11.25
N LEU A 57 -15.08 5.63 -12.18
CA LEU A 57 -13.75 6.15 -11.93
C LEU A 57 -13.79 7.36 -10.99
N GLU A 58 -14.87 8.16 -11.06
CA GLU A 58 -15.08 9.32 -10.20
C GLU A 58 -15.14 8.90 -8.73
N LYS A 59 -15.88 7.82 -8.40
CA LYS A 59 -15.94 7.29 -7.03
C LYS A 59 -14.56 6.89 -6.51
N VAL A 60 -13.74 6.26 -7.36
CA VAL A 60 -12.37 5.85 -6.99
C VAL A 60 -11.48 7.06 -6.77
N ASN A 61 -11.55 8.05 -7.66
CA ASN A 61 -10.80 9.30 -7.53
C ASN A 61 -11.23 10.08 -6.29
N GLU A 62 -12.53 10.11 -5.98
CA GLU A 62 -13.06 10.76 -4.78
C GLU A 62 -12.56 10.08 -3.49
N ALA A 63 -12.54 8.75 -3.45
CA ALA A 63 -12.01 7.99 -2.31
C ALA A 63 -10.51 8.24 -2.10
N LEU A 64 -9.73 8.35 -3.19
CA LEU A 64 -8.32 8.75 -3.13
C LEU A 64 -8.16 10.21 -2.67
N TYR A 65 -8.98 11.12 -3.18
CA TYR A 65 -8.96 12.53 -2.78
C TYR A 65 -9.25 12.70 -1.28
N LYS A 66 -10.29 12.04 -0.77
CA LYS A 66 -10.67 12.05 0.65
C LYS A 66 -9.68 11.34 1.56
N GLY A 67 -8.83 10.46 1.04
CA GLY A 67 -7.94 9.62 1.82
C GLY A 67 -8.64 8.38 2.40
N ASP A 68 -9.80 8.00 1.89
CA ASP A 68 -10.49 6.76 2.27
C ASP A 68 -9.69 5.51 1.86
N ILE A 69 -9.01 5.61 0.72
CA ILE A 69 -8.00 4.67 0.23
C ILE A 69 -6.71 5.42 -0.08
N LEU A 70 -5.58 4.75 0.13
CA LEU A 70 -4.25 5.32 -0.03
C LEU A 70 -3.38 4.39 -0.86
N ARG A 71 -2.43 4.96 -1.59
CA ARG A 71 -1.37 4.23 -2.27
C ARG A 71 -0.10 4.30 -1.43
N THR A 72 0.49 3.15 -1.14
CA THR A 72 1.71 3.05 -0.35
C THR A 72 2.47 1.76 -0.65
N HIS A 73 3.74 1.68 -0.24
CA HIS A 73 4.50 0.43 -0.23
C HIS A 73 4.12 -0.38 1.00
N VAL A 74 3.46 -1.52 0.80
CA VAL A 74 3.02 -2.41 1.86
C VAL A 74 3.02 -3.86 1.37
N MET A 75 3.20 -4.81 2.28
CA MET A 75 3.26 -6.25 2.04
C MET A 75 4.51 -6.70 1.25
N ARG A 76 4.70 -6.21 0.06
CA ARG A 76 5.85 -6.41 -0.83
C ARG A 76 6.43 -5.06 -1.22
N PRO A 77 7.67 -4.98 -1.73
CA PRO A 77 8.27 -3.70 -2.15
C PRO A 77 7.67 -3.19 -3.47
N THR A 78 6.33 -3.15 -3.54
CA THR A 78 5.53 -2.62 -4.64
C THR A 78 4.40 -1.78 -4.09
N TRP A 79 3.91 -0.81 -4.87
CA TRP A 79 2.76 -0.02 -4.46
C TRP A 79 1.48 -0.84 -4.41
N HIS A 80 0.68 -0.59 -3.37
CA HIS A 80 -0.67 -1.13 -3.21
C HIS A 80 -1.65 -0.02 -2.84
N PHE A 81 -2.91 -0.19 -3.23
CA PHE A 81 -4.02 0.51 -2.60
C PHE A 81 -4.44 -0.26 -1.36
N VAL A 82 -4.62 0.48 -0.27
CA VAL A 82 -5.12 -0.02 1.02
C VAL A 82 -6.18 0.94 1.57
N ALA A 83 -7.10 0.44 2.37
CA ALA A 83 -8.01 1.29 3.12
C ALA A 83 -7.23 2.07 4.20
N ALA A 84 -7.60 3.33 4.43
CA ALA A 84 -6.89 4.19 5.37
C ALA A 84 -6.77 3.57 6.77
N GLU A 85 -7.83 2.93 7.26
CA GLU A 85 -7.86 2.27 8.57
C GLU A 85 -6.92 1.05 8.69
N ASP A 86 -6.44 0.53 7.57
CA ASP A 86 -5.62 -0.68 7.53
C ASP A 86 -4.12 -0.42 7.39
N ILE A 87 -3.75 0.77 6.92
CA ILE A 87 -2.37 1.07 6.52
C ILE A 87 -1.37 0.83 7.66
N ARG A 88 -1.68 1.23 8.91
CA ARG A 88 -0.74 1.16 10.03
C ARG A 88 -0.43 -0.27 10.44
N TRP A 89 -1.45 -1.12 10.60
CA TRP A 89 -1.21 -2.51 10.97
C TRP A 89 -0.59 -3.33 9.82
N MET A 90 -0.88 -2.99 8.57
CA MET A 90 -0.22 -3.62 7.41
C MET A 90 1.26 -3.24 7.33
N LEU A 91 1.61 -1.98 7.60
CA LEU A 91 3.01 -1.53 7.70
C LEU A 91 3.71 -2.26 8.84
N MET A 92 3.10 -2.40 10.02
CA MET A 92 3.66 -3.15 11.14
C MET A 92 4.03 -4.60 10.74
N LEU A 93 3.25 -5.24 9.88
CA LEU A 93 3.53 -6.61 9.43
C LEU A 93 4.62 -6.69 8.36
N SER A 94 4.84 -5.63 7.57
CA SER A 94 5.63 -5.70 6.34
C SER A 94 6.88 -4.83 6.31
N SER A 95 6.97 -3.78 7.14
CA SER A 95 7.99 -2.73 7.04
C SER A 95 9.42 -3.26 7.07
N GLU A 96 9.76 -4.14 7.99
CA GLU A 96 11.15 -4.62 8.12
C GLU A 96 11.65 -5.36 6.87
N ARG A 97 10.78 -6.16 6.26
CA ARG A 97 11.13 -6.88 5.01
C ARG A 97 11.28 -5.95 3.83
N ILE A 98 10.38 -4.98 3.72
CA ILE A 98 10.45 -3.99 2.63
C ILE A 98 11.70 -3.12 2.80
N LYS A 99 12.02 -2.67 4.02
CA LYS A 99 13.27 -1.96 4.31
C LYS A 99 14.50 -2.74 3.90
N ALA A 100 14.55 -4.03 4.23
CA ALA A 100 15.67 -4.90 3.84
C ALA A 100 15.81 -4.98 2.31
N ALA A 101 14.70 -5.11 1.57
CA ALA A 101 14.68 -5.12 0.12
C ALA A 101 15.13 -3.77 -0.47
N VAL A 102 14.62 -2.66 0.08
CA VAL A 102 14.99 -1.28 -0.32
C VAL A 102 16.48 -1.03 -0.09
N MET A 103 17.04 -1.45 1.04
CA MET A 103 18.48 -1.31 1.33
C MET A 103 19.34 -2.17 0.41
N SER A 104 18.90 -3.37 0.09
CA SER A 104 19.60 -4.25 -0.87
C SER A 104 19.64 -3.61 -2.26
N TYR A 105 18.50 -3.07 -2.72
CA TYR A 105 18.42 -2.33 -3.98
C TYR A 105 19.34 -1.10 -3.97
N ALA A 106 19.27 -0.29 -2.90
CA ALA A 106 20.08 0.90 -2.76
C ALA A 106 21.57 0.60 -2.83
N LYS A 107 22.02 -0.44 -2.13
CA LYS A 107 23.43 -0.87 -2.15
C LYS A 107 23.91 -1.24 -3.56
N GLY A 108 23.06 -1.91 -4.35
CA GLY A 108 23.39 -2.33 -5.71
C GLY A 108 23.45 -1.18 -6.72
N HIS A 109 22.64 -0.12 -6.52
CA HIS A 109 22.48 0.96 -7.51
C HIS A 109 23.20 2.25 -7.13
N PHE A 110 23.31 2.56 -5.85
CA PHE A 110 23.88 3.81 -5.34
C PHE A 110 25.13 3.61 -4.47
N GLY A 111 25.54 2.36 -4.24
CA GLY A 111 26.58 2.06 -3.27
C GLY A 111 26.10 2.18 -1.82
N LYS A 112 27.03 2.44 -0.90
CA LYS A 112 26.72 2.58 0.52
C LYS A 112 26.08 3.94 0.79
N ILE A 113 24.81 3.96 1.18
CA ILE A 113 24.14 5.16 1.69
C ILE A 113 24.19 5.14 3.22
N GLU A 114 24.67 6.22 3.83
CA GLU A 114 24.74 6.35 5.28
C GLU A 114 23.34 6.43 5.90
N LYS A 115 23.11 5.68 6.99
CA LYS A 115 21.82 5.72 7.71
C LYS A 115 21.44 7.13 8.19
N THR A 116 22.42 7.92 8.57
CA THR A 116 22.24 9.32 8.97
C THR A 116 21.64 10.17 7.86
N LEU A 117 21.94 9.87 6.59
CA LEU A 117 21.35 10.58 5.46
C LEU A 117 19.86 10.25 5.34
N PHE A 118 19.47 8.98 5.53
CA PHE A 118 18.04 8.58 5.55
C PHE A 118 17.28 9.36 6.64
N THR A 119 17.77 9.35 7.89
CA THR A 119 17.11 10.07 8.99
C THR A 119 16.98 11.55 8.68
N ARG A 120 18.07 12.22 8.26
CA ARG A 120 18.04 13.64 7.90
C ARG A 120 17.06 13.95 6.77
N CYS A 121 17.02 13.11 5.73
CA CYS A 121 16.08 13.29 4.61
C CYS A 121 14.63 13.09 5.06
N LEU A 122 14.35 12.09 5.87
CA LEU A 122 13.00 11.84 6.39
C LEU A 122 12.50 12.96 7.29
N ASP A 123 13.35 13.42 8.23
CA ASP A 123 13.03 14.56 9.09
C ASP A 123 12.72 15.82 8.27
N GLN A 124 13.49 16.05 7.21
CA GLN A 124 13.26 17.19 6.34
C GLN A 124 12.02 17.01 5.46
N ILE A 125 11.78 15.82 4.93
CA ILE A 125 10.55 15.49 4.17
C ILE A 125 9.32 15.69 5.07
N GLY A 126 9.40 15.25 6.33
CA GLY A 126 8.34 15.51 7.31
C GLY A 126 7.99 17.00 7.40
N LYS A 127 8.98 17.84 7.66
CA LYS A 127 8.80 19.31 7.74
C LYS A 127 8.29 19.94 6.45
N ILE A 128 8.77 19.47 5.29
CA ILE A 128 8.35 19.96 3.97
C ILE A 128 6.84 19.70 3.75
N LEU A 129 6.36 18.55 4.21
CA LEU A 129 4.98 18.10 3.98
C LEU A 129 3.99 18.58 5.07
N GLU A 130 4.45 19.15 6.20
CA GLU A 130 3.58 19.65 7.27
C GLU A 130 2.54 20.65 6.77
N GLY A 131 1.33 20.60 7.36
CA GLY A 131 0.23 21.52 7.08
C GLY A 131 -0.66 21.03 5.94
N TYR A 132 -0.95 19.73 5.89
CA TYR A 132 -1.85 19.09 4.90
C TYR A 132 -1.41 19.28 3.45
N LYS A 133 -0.10 19.40 3.22
CA LYS A 133 0.45 19.57 1.89
C LYS A 133 0.44 18.24 1.12
N SER A 134 0.23 18.36 -0.18
CA SER A 134 0.39 17.28 -1.14
C SER A 134 1.39 17.74 -2.20
N LEU A 135 2.60 17.16 -2.19
CA LEU A 135 3.68 17.57 -3.08
C LEU A 135 4.10 16.43 -4.02
N THR A 136 4.34 16.78 -5.26
CA THR A 136 4.93 15.85 -6.24
C THR A 136 6.38 15.54 -5.84
N LYS A 137 6.91 14.45 -6.35
CA LYS A 137 8.32 14.10 -6.15
C LYS A 137 9.27 15.24 -6.54
N GLN A 138 8.99 15.92 -7.65
CA GLN A 138 9.79 17.05 -8.11
C GLN A 138 9.75 18.22 -7.12
N GLU A 139 8.57 18.53 -6.58
CA GLU A 139 8.43 19.58 -5.57
C GLU A 139 9.18 19.21 -4.27
N VAL A 140 9.05 17.97 -3.80
CA VAL A 140 9.83 17.48 -2.64
C VAL A 140 11.33 17.58 -2.91
N THR A 141 11.79 17.22 -4.10
CA THR A 141 13.20 17.32 -4.48
C THR A 141 13.67 18.78 -4.42
N ALA A 142 12.90 19.71 -4.97
CA ALA A 142 13.24 21.13 -4.98
C ALA A 142 13.32 21.71 -3.55
N GLU A 143 12.39 21.32 -2.66
CA GLU A 143 12.41 21.77 -1.26
C GLU A 143 13.60 21.18 -0.47
N LEU A 144 13.95 19.91 -0.70
CA LEU A 144 15.16 19.31 -0.11
C LEU A 144 16.44 20.05 -0.56
N GLN A 145 16.53 20.41 -1.84
CA GLN A 145 17.66 21.17 -2.37
C GLN A 145 17.78 22.55 -1.73
N LYS A 146 16.67 23.27 -1.51
CA LYS A 146 16.65 24.53 -0.77
C LYS A 146 17.16 24.40 0.67
N SER A 147 16.92 23.23 1.28
CA SER A 147 17.39 22.93 2.64
C SER A 147 18.86 22.47 2.71
N GLY A 148 19.61 22.56 1.60
CA GLY A 148 21.00 22.15 1.53
C GLY A 148 21.23 20.64 1.46
N ILE A 149 20.18 19.86 1.24
CA ILE A 149 20.27 18.43 0.94
C ILE A 149 20.18 18.32 -0.58
N LEU A 150 21.23 17.80 -1.24
CA LEU A 150 21.35 17.74 -2.70
C LEU A 150 21.18 16.29 -3.22
N PRO A 151 20.02 15.65 -3.02
CA PRO A 151 19.80 14.31 -3.53
C PRO A 151 19.52 14.38 -5.04
N THR A 152 19.87 13.31 -5.76
CA THR A 152 19.31 13.10 -7.09
C THR A 152 17.84 12.71 -6.98
N ILE A 153 17.09 12.82 -8.10
CA ILE A 153 15.68 12.42 -8.14
C ILE A 153 15.49 10.93 -7.77
N ASP A 154 16.48 10.10 -8.07
CA ASP A 154 16.46 8.67 -7.75
C ASP A 154 16.67 8.42 -6.26
N HIS A 155 17.55 9.20 -5.60
CA HIS A 155 17.66 9.17 -4.15
C HIS A 155 16.37 9.62 -3.46
N VAL A 156 15.66 10.61 -4.00
CA VAL A 156 14.35 11.04 -3.45
C VAL A 156 13.32 9.93 -3.54
N ASN A 157 13.27 9.16 -4.63
CA ASN A 157 12.42 7.97 -4.72
C ASN A 157 12.69 7.00 -3.56
N LEU A 158 13.96 6.72 -3.31
CA LEU A 158 14.37 5.82 -2.24
C LEU A 158 13.92 6.33 -0.85
N PHE A 159 14.13 7.63 -0.58
CA PHE A 159 13.73 8.23 0.69
C PHE A 159 12.22 8.29 0.86
N LEU A 160 11.46 8.58 -0.20
CA LEU A 160 9.99 8.56 -0.16
C LEU A 160 9.46 7.14 0.07
N THR A 161 10.00 6.13 -0.63
CA THR A 161 9.67 4.72 -0.38
C THR A 161 9.98 4.32 1.07
N TRP A 162 11.12 4.74 1.60
CA TRP A 162 11.47 4.49 2.99
C TRP A 162 10.49 5.18 3.94
N GLY A 163 10.14 6.45 3.68
CA GLY A 163 9.15 7.20 4.46
C GLY A 163 7.76 6.58 4.44
N GLU A 164 7.34 6.00 3.30
CA GLU A 164 6.07 5.23 3.23
C GLU A 164 6.13 3.99 4.12
N VAL A 165 7.24 3.27 4.09
CA VAL A 165 7.42 2.03 4.88
C VAL A 165 7.57 2.32 6.38
N GLU A 166 8.13 3.47 6.75
CA GLU A 166 8.17 3.97 8.14
C GLU A 166 6.82 4.54 8.62
N GLY A 167 5.84 4.68 7.72
CA GLY A 167 4.55 5.27 8.06
C GLY A 167 4.60 6.77 8.29
N ILE A 168 5.59 7.46 7.73
CA ILE A 168 5.72 8.93 7.80
C ILE A 168 4.94 9.57 6.67
N VAL A 169 5.04 9.03 5.45
CA VAL A 169 4.37 9.56 4.26
C VAL A 169 3.43 8.52 3.64
N CYS A 170 2.50 8.99 2.86
CA CYS A 170 1.61 8.20 2.01
C CYS A 170 1.28 8.98 0.74
N SER A 171 0.43 8.44 -0.14
CA SER A 171 -0.10 9.20 -1.27
C SER A 171 -0.89 10.42 -0.78
N GLY A 172 -0.60 11.56 -1.38
CA GLY A 172 -1.36 12.80 -1.19
C GLY A 172 -2.48 12.96 -2.20
N ILE A 173 -3.00 14.19 -2.31
CA ILE A 173 -4.01 14.58 -3.30
C ILE A 173 -3.29 14.81 -4.64
N ASP A 174 -3.70 14.10 -5.68
CA ASP A 174 -3.11 14.20 -7.01
C ASP A 174 -3.23 15.62 -7.59
N LYS A 175 -2.20 16.06 -8.31
CA LYS A 175 -2.18 17.32 -9.06
C LYS A 175 -2.35 17.03 -10.55
N GLY A 176 -3.58 16.97 -11.02
CA GLY A 176 -3.89 16.50 -12.36
C GLY A 176 -3.50 15.03 -12.53
N LYS A 177 -2.57 14.75 -13.44
CA LYS A 177 -2.04 13.39 -13.67
C LYS A 177 -0.79 13.05 -12.83
N LYS A 178 -0.35 13.95 -11.96
CA LYS A 178 0.86 13.76 -11.14
C LYS A 178 0.47 13.26 -9.76
N THR A 179 1.00 12.12 -9.38
CA THR A 179 0.88 11.61 -8.01
C THR A 179 1.69 12.47 -7.06
N THR A 180 1.21 12.57 -5.82
CA THR A 180 1.82 13.38 -4.77
C THR A 180 2.04 12.55 -3.51
N TYR A 181 2.78 13.13 -2.58
CA TYR A 181 3.06 12.60 -1.25
C TYR A 181 2.54 13.56 -0.19
N ALA A 182 2.06 13.04 0.93
CA ALA A 182 1.56 13.78 2.07
C ALA A 182 1.97 13.06 3.36
N LEU A 183 1.85 13.74 4.51
CA LEU A 183 2.06 13.10 5.81
C LEU A 183 0.93 12.11 6.10
N LEU A 184 1.32 10.91 6.53
CA LEU A 184 0.35 9.87 6.89
C LEU A 184 -0.56 10.31 8.03
N ASP A 185 -0.02 10.95 9.07
CA ASP A 185 -0.76 11.37 10.26
C ASP A 185 -1.76 12.52 9.97
N GLU A 186 -1.55 13.30 8.90
CA GLU A 186 -2.49 14.32 8.46
C GLU A 186 -3.57 13.76 7.53
N ARG A 187 -3.27 12.66 6.83
CA ARG A 187 -4.20 12.02 5.87
C ARG A 187 -5.08 10.95 6.51
N VAL A 188 -4.56 10.27 7.52
CA VAL A 188 -5.20 9.11 8.14
C VAL A 188 -5.49 9.39 9.60
N PRO A 189 -6.76 9.43 10.01
CA PRO A 189 -7.10 9.54 11.42
C PRO A 189 -6.44 8.45 12.27
N PRO A 190 -6.17 8.72 13.55
CA PRO A 190 -5.72 7.68 14.47
C PRO A 190 -6.68 6.48 14.45
N THR A 191 -6.14 5.28 14.38
CA THR A 191 -6.90 4.04 14.45
C THR A 191 -6.45 3.24 15.67
N ARG A 192 -7.32 2.31 16.14
CA ARG A 192 -6.92 1.39 17.20
C ARG A 192 -5.68 0.61 16.76
N GLU A 193 -4.67 0.61 17.58
CA GLU A 193 -3.51 -0.25 17.41
C GLU A 193 -3.90 -1.72 17.57
N LEU A 194 -3.41 -2.56 16.66
CA LEU A 194 -3.56 -4.01 16.74
C LEU A 194 -2.26 -4.61 17.26
N CYS A 195 -2.36 -5.65 18.08
CA CYS A 195 -1.19 -6.49 18.32
C CYS A 195 -0.86 -7.30 17.05
N ARG A 196 0.34 -7.90 17.02
CA ARG A 196 0.82 -8.62 15.83
C ARG A 196 -0.09 -9.79 15.47
N GLU A 197 -0.56 -10.53 16.45
CA GLU A 197 -1.47 -11.66 16.26
C GLU A 197 -2.81 -11.23 15.67
N GLU A 198 -3.42 -10.16 16.19
CA GLU A 198 -4.67 -9.60 15.64
C GLU A 198 -4.49 -9.17 14.18
N ALA A 199 -3.36 -8.55 13.86
CA ALA A 199 -3.04 -8.11 12.49
C ALA A 199 -2.84 -9.30 11.55
N LEU A 200 -2.14 -10.36 11.99
CA LEU A 200 -1.93 -11.59 11.23
C LEU A 200 -3.27 -12.29 10.95
N ALA A 201 -4.11 -12.47 11.98
CA ALA A 201 -5.44 -13.08 11.85
C ALA A 201 -6.32 -12.28 10.86
N ARG A 202 -6.30 -10.95 10.98
CA ARG A 202 -7.06 -10.06 10.10
C ARG A 202 -6.58 -10.18 8.64
N LEU A 203 -5.27 -10.22 8.42
CA LEU A 203 -4.70 -10.35 7.08
C LEU A 203 -5.10 -11.69 6.43
N ALA A 204 -4.99 -12.80 7.17
CA ALA A 204 -5.39 -14.12 6.70
C ALA A 204 -6.89 -14.16 6.38
N SER A 205 -7.73 -13.68 7.30
CA SER A 205 -9.19 -13.63 7.10
C SER A 205 -9.55 -12.90 5.80
N ARG A 206 -9.01 -11.69 5.57
CA ARG A 206 -9.27 -10.91 4.35
C ARG A 206 -8.77 -11.59 3.09
N TYR A 207 -7.58 -12.19 3.14
CA TYR A 207 -7.04 -12.92 2.02
C TYR A 207 -7.95 -14.07 1.60
N PHE A 208 -8.30 -14.94 2.54
CA PHE A 208 -9.12 -16.11 2.22
C PHE A 208 -10.57 -15.75 1.91
N GLN A 209 -11.12 -14.67 2.45
CA GLN A 209 -12.44 -14.17 2.03
C GLN A 209 -12.48 -13.70 0.58
N SER A 210 -11.41 -13.05 0.11
CA SER A 210 -11.38 -12.41 -1.21
C SER A 210 -10.69 -13.22 -2.31
N HIS A 211 -9.88 -14.23 -1.94
CA HIS A 211 -9.06 -14.99 -2.90
C HIS A 211 -9.33 -16.50 -2.90
N SER A 212 -10.23 -16.99 -2.01
CA SER A 212 -10.54 -18.42 -1.96
C SER A 212 -11.29 -18.91 -3.21
N PRO A 213 -11.12 -20.20 -3.54
CA PRO A 213 -10.25 -21.18 -2.90
C PRO A 213 -8.76 -20.93 -3.21
N ALA A 214 -7.94 -20.90 -2.17
CA ALA A 214 -6.52 -20.63 -2.24
C ALA A 214 -5.73 -21.55 -1.28
N GLN A 215 -4.46 -21.79 -1.59
CA GLN A 215 -3.57 -22.60 -0.77
C GLN A 215 -2.70 -21.72 0.14
N LEU A 216 -2.07 -22.31 1.14
CA LEU A 216 -1.10 -21.63 1.99
C LEU A 216 -0.01 -20.93 1.18
N GLN A 217 0.50 -21.59 0.12
CA GLN A 217 1.55 -21.03 -0.72
C GLN A 217 1.11 -19.75 -1.44
N ASP A 218 -0.15 -19.68 -1.88
CA ASP A 218 -0.73 -18.48 -2.50
C ASP A 218 -0.75 -17.32 -1.50
N PHE A 219 -1.12 -17.59 -0.25
CA PHE A 219 -1.11 -16.59 0.82
C PHE A 219 0.30 -16.13 1.18
N VAL A 220 1.28 -17.03 1.22
CA VAL A 220 2.71 -16.69 1.42
C VAL A 220 3.18 -15.74 0.32
N TRP A 221 2.91 -16.04 -0.94
CA TRP A 221 3.31 -15.19 -2.07
C TRP A 221 2.62 -13.83 -2.07
N TRP A 222 1.32 -13.83 -1.78
CA TRP A 222 0.55 -12.60 -1.77
C TRP A 222 0.96 -11.67 -0.62
N SER A 223 1.07 -12.20 0.60
CA SER A 223 1.37 -11.41 1.80
C SER A 223 2.84 -11.03 1.93
N GLY A 224 3.75 -11.82 1.33
CA GLY A 224 5.19 -11.73 1.56
C GLY A 224 5.63 -12.16 2.97
N LEU A 225 4.73 -12.69 3.79
CA LEU A 225 5.03 -13.26 5.11
C LEU A 225 5.79 -14.59 4.96
N THR A 226 6.48 -14.99 6.00
CA THR A 226 7.07 -16.33 6.05
C THR A 226 5.98 -17.41 6.12
N ALA A 227 6.29 -18.63 5.66
CA ALA A 227 5.35 -19.75 5.75
C ALA A 227 4.93 -20.04 7.20
N THR A 228 5.82 -19.80 8.16
CA THR A 228 5.54 -19.97 9.61
C THR A 228 4.53 -18.93 10.08
N GLU A 229 4.70 -17.66 9.73
CA GLU A 229 3.76 -16.59 10.06
C GLU A 229 2.40 -16.81 9.39
N CYS A 230 2.39 -17.27 8.13
CA CYS A 230 1.14 -17.59 7.44
C CYS A 230 0.37 -18.74 8.08
N ARG A 231 1.06 -19.80 8.55
CA ARG A 231 0.41 -20.88 9.31
C ARG A 231 -0.14 -20.36 10.64
N LEU A 232 0.62 -19.54 11.36
CA LEU A 232 0.14 -18.90 12.56
C LEU A 232 -1.13 -18.06 12.28
N ALA A 233 -1.07 -17.20 11.27
CA ALA A 233 -2.19 -16.32 10.89
C ALA A 233 -3.49 -17.07 10.54
N ILE A 234 -3.39 -18.28 9.97
CA ILE A 234 -4.54 -19.12 9.61
C ILE A 234 -5.15 -19.79 10.87
N ASN A 235 -4.32 -20.07 11.87
CA ASN A 235 -4.75 -20.76 13.09
C ASN A 235 -5.28 -19.82 14.18
N LEU A 236 -5.13 -18.52 14.04
CA LEU A 236 -5.67 -17.47 14.91
C LEU A 236 -7.12 -17.12 14.56
#